data_279a9e94819d97677aa4623f80783476
#
_entry.id   279a9e94819d97677aa4623f80783476
#
_cell.length_a   1.000
_cell.length_b   1.000
_cell.length_c   1.000
_cell.angle_alpha   90.00
_cell.angle_beta   90.00
_cell.angle_gamma   90.00
#
_symmetry.space_group_name_H-M   'P 1'
#
loop_
_entity.id
_entity.type
_entity.pdbx_description
1 polymer ?
#
loop_
_entity_poly.entity_id
_entity_poly.type
_entity_poly.pdbx_seq_one_letter_code
_entity_poly.pdbx_strand_id
1 'polypeptide(L)'
;MNAYVQQNQPPGVPPLELTGERTLPDVPTENYWYRRHLAVYEWIAARAAGARVLDMACGEGYGSAVLARSAAQVIGVDGNPEAHEHARLKYTRPGLSFEWGAVETYGEPGSFDVVVFLQTIEHVTDPSAVLRHFRSLLAPGGVTYVSTPNVLTLAPPGAAKSDNPWHLREYRAEEFTALCESAFAHVQMLGLFHAGKLRAHEIALRLGWDRLHAGLRITKPFYGWFTPAISTRDFTLRAAPLTHALDFVALCA
;
A
#
# COMPACT_ATOMS: atom_id res chain seq x y z
N MET A 1 20.92 13.41 -7.90
CA MET A 1 20.11 12.70 -8.91
C MET A 1 18.90 13.59 -9.17
N ASN A 2 18.55 13.87 -10.43
CA ASN A 2 17.31 14.59 -10.70
C ASN A 2 16.16 13.67 -10.33
N ALA A 3 15.30 14.12 -9.41
CA ALA A 3 14.11 13.38 -9.04
C ALA A 3 13.19 13.18 -10.27
N TYR A 4 12.60 12.01 -10.40
CA TYR A 4 11.62 11.76 -11.44
C TYR A 4 10.33 12.49 -11.09
N VAL A 5 9.78 13.22 -12.05
CA VAL A 5 8.47 13.87 -11.93
C VAL A 5 7.48 13.15 -12.84
N GLN A 6 6.27 12.91 -12.35
CA GLN A 6 5.18 12.29 -13.14
C GLN A 6 4.99 13.02 -14.47
N GLN A 7 4.84 12.24 -15.55
CA GLN A 7 4.55 12.75 -16.90
C GLN A 7 3.11 12.39 -17.29
N ASN A 8 2.61 13.08 -18.32
CA ASN A 8 1.31 12.78 -18.94
C ASN A 8 0.10 12.88 -17.98
N GLN A 9 0.16 13.82 -17.03
CA GLN A 9 -1.00 14.07 -16.17
C GLN A 9 -2.12 14.75 -16.96
N PRO A 10 -3.41 14.57 -16.55
CA PRO A 10 -4.51 15.31 -17.14
C PRO A 10 -4.31 16.83 -17.04
N PRO A 11 -4.84 17.63 -17.98
CA PRO A 11 -4.75 19.08 -17.91
C PRO A 11 -5.23 19.63 -16.57
N GLY A 12 -4.42 20.48 -15.95
CA GLY A 12 -4.70 21.11 -14.66
C GLY A 12 -4.33 20.26 -13.42
N VAL A 13 -3.86 19.02 -13.60
CA VAL A 13 -3.37 18.19 -12.49
C VAL A 13 -1.87 18.42 -12.31
N PRO A 14 -1.40 18.93 -11.17
CA PRO A 14 0.02 19.11 -10.92
C PRO A 14 0.72 17.75 -10.84
N PRO A 15 1.89 17.55 -11.47
CA PRO A 15 2.62 16.30 -11.36
C PRO A 15 3.24 16.14 -9.96
N LEU A 16 3.32 14.92 -9.47
CA LEU A 16 4.02 14.59 -8.24
C LEU A 16 5.46 14.12 -8.53
N GLU A 17 6.34 14.44 -7.59
CA GLU A 17 7.72 13.96 -7.59
C GLU A 17 7.80 12.56 -6.98
N LEU A 18 8.62 11.69 -7.58
CA LEU A 18 8.92 10.38 -7.03
C LEU A 18 10.01 10.52 -5.95
N THR A 19 9.58 10.59 -4.70
CA THR A 19 10.48 10.75 -3.54
C THR A 19 10.95 9.42 -2.95
N GLY A 20 10.30 8.31 -3.33
CA GLY A 20 10.47 6.99 -2.69
C GLY A 20 9.63 6.78 -1.44
N GLU A 21 8.89 7.81 -1.01
CA GLU A 21 7.93 7.76 0.09
C GLU A 21 6.57 7.21 -0.36
N ARG A 22 6.22 7.45 -1.62
CA ARG A 22 4.96 7.02 -2.23
C ARG A 22 5.18 6.34 -3.57
N THR A 23 4.28 5.46 -3.95
CA THR A 23 4.25 4.89 -5.30
C THR A 23 3.41 5.74 -6.24
N LEU A 24 3.88 5.88 -7.47
CA LEU A 24 3.17 6.63 -8.50
C LEU A 24 2.72 5.68 -9.61
N PRO A 25 1.43 5.72 -10.02
CA PRO A 25 0.98 5.08 -11.25
C PRO A 25 1.67 5.73 -12.45
N ASP A 26 1.67 5.05 -13.59
CA ASP A 26 2.22 5.55 -14.87
C ASP A 26 3.75 5.74 -14.90
N VAL A 27 4.47 5.25 -13.88
CA VAL A 27 5.93 5.17 -13.87
C VAL A 27 6.34 3.72 -14.15
N PRO A 28 6.88 3.39 -15.35
CA PRO A 28 7.16 2.00 -15.72
C PRO A 28 8.09 1.26 -14.77
N THR A 29 9.08 1.94 -14.19
CA THR A 29 10.03 1.38 -13.22
C THR A 29 9.38 1.11 -11.85
N GLU A 30 8.32 1.85 -11.50
CA GLU A 30 7.56 1.69 -10.26
C GLU A 30 6.41 0.69 -10.38
N ASN A 31 6.14 0.16 -11.58
CA ASN A 31 4.96 -0.66 -11.83
C ASN A 31 4.86 -1.87 -10.87
N TYR A 32 5.98 -2.47 -10.47
CA TYR A 32 5.96 -3.55 -9.47
C TYR A 32 5.35 -3.10 -8.14
N TRP A 33 5.84 -1.98 -7.56
CA TRP A 33 5.38 -1.44 -6.29
C TRP A 33 3.93 -0.96 -6.39
N TYR A 34 3.61 -0.23 -7.45
CA TYR A 34 2.25 0.22 -7.73
C TYR A 34 1.26 -0.96 -7.79
N ARG A 35 1.57 -2.02 -8.56
CA ARG A 35 0.68 -3.20 -8.68
C ARG A 35 0.60 -4.01 -7.41
N ARG A 36 1.65 -4.05 -6.61
CA ARG A 36 1.70 -4.69 -5.29
C ARG A 36 0.71 -4.02 -4.34
N HIS A 37 0.72 -2.70 -4.23
CA HIS A 37 -0.22 -1.95 -3.40
C HIS A 37 -1.64 -1.99 -3.98
N LEU A 38 -1.79 -1.82 -5.28
CA LEU A 38 -3.08 -1.85 -5.96
C LEU A 38 -3.83 -3.18 -5.75
N ALA A 39 -3.12 -4.32 -5.69
CA ALA A 39 -3.72 -5.62 -5.42
C ALA A 39 -4.41 -5.67 -4.05
N VAL A 40 -3.84 -5.00 -3.03
CA VAL A 40 -4.46 -4.88 -1.70
C VAL A 40 -5.70 -4.00 -1.76
N TYR A 41 -5.63 -2.84 -2.44
CA TYR A 41 -6.79 -1.97 -2.63
C TYR A 41 -7.94 -2.66 -3.38
N GLU A 42 -7.65 -3.41 -4.47
CA GLU A 42 -8.67 -4.17 -5.21
C GLU A 42 -9.30 -5.26 -4.32
N TRP A 43 -8.51 -5.91 -3.48
CA TRP A 43 -9.00 -6.92 -2.54
C TRP A 43 -9.92 -6.31 -1.47
N ILE A 44 -9.58 -5.13 -0.93
CA ILE A 44 -10.41 -4.38 0.04
C ILE A 44 -11.68 -3.87 -0.64
N ALA A 45 -11.59 -3.29 -1.84
CA ALA A 45 -12.73 -2.75 -2.59
C ALA A 45 -13.83 -3.80 -2.80
N ALA A 46 -13.45 -5.08 -3.05
CA ALA A 46 -14.40 -6.18 -3.16
C ALA A 46 -15.16 -6.47 -1.85
N ARG A 47 -14.70 -5.96 -0.71
CA ARG A 47 -15.28 -6.16 0.63
C ARG A 47 -15.93 -4.91 1.22
N ALA A 48 -15.65 -3.76 0.63
CA ALA A 48 -16.14 -2.46 1.08
C ALA A 48 -17.39 -1.98 0.30
N ALA A 49 -18.12 -2.90 -0.35
CA ALA A 49 -19.30 -2.55 -1.13
C ALA A 49 -20.38 -1.88 -0.24
N GLY A 50 -20.81 -0.69 -0.65
CA GLY A 50 -21.82 0.10 0.09
C GLY A 50 -21.34 0.74 1.39
N ALA A 51 -20.06 0.59 1.75
CA ALA A 51 -19.47 1.13 2.98
C ALA A 51 -19.12 2.61 2.87
N ARG A 52 -19.06 3.27 4.03
CA ARG A 52 -18.40 4.57 4.22
C ARG A 52 -16.92 4.30 4.55
N VAL A 53 -16.04 4.67 3.66
CA VAL A 53 -14.61 4.33 3.73
C VAL A 53 -13.78 5.59 3.97
N LEU A 54 -12.86 5.51 4.92
CA LEU A 54 -11.76 6.44 5.10
C LEU A 54 -10.47 5.79 4.59
N ASP A 55 -9.81 6.40 3.60
CA ASP A 55 -8.51 5.99 3.09
C ASP A 55 -7.46 6.99 3.61
N MET A 56 -6.79 6.63 4.68
CA MET A 56 -5.88 7.49 5.42
C MET A 56 -4.45 7.38 4.88
N ALA A 57 -3.79 8.52 4.68
CA ALA A 57 -2.53 8.66 3.96
C ALA A 57 -2.64 8.11 2.52
N CYS A 58 -3.65 8.59 1.81
CA CYS A 58 -4.03 8.08 0.48
C CYS A 58 -3.02 8.41 -0.63
N GLY A 59 -2.04 9.26 -0.36
CA GLY A 59 -0.97 9.64 -1.29
C GLY A 59 -1.51 10.22 -2.60
N GLU A 60 -1.11 9.62 -3.70
CA GLU A 60 -1.50 10.03 -5.06
C GLU A 60 -3.01 9.87 -5.34
N GLY A 61 -3.73 9.07 -4.53
CA GLY A 61 -5.20 8.94 -4.59
C GLY A 61 -5.72 7.77 -5.42
N TYR A 62 -4.88 6.98 -6.10
CA TYR A 62 -5.33 5.83 -6.91
C TYR A 62 -6.07 4.77 -6.08
N GLY A 63 -5.65 4.57 -4.82
CA GLY A 63 -6.28 3.63 -3.89
C GLY A 63 -7.71 4.03 -3.58
N SER A 64 -7.93 5.29 -3.16
CA SER A 64 -9.24 5.86 -2.91
C SER A 64 -10.15 5.76 -4.14
N ALA A 65 -9.61 6.02 -5.34
CA ALA A 65 -10.35 5.89 -6.59
C ALA A 65 -10.78 4.44 -6.89
N VAL A 66 -9.99 3.45 -6.49
CA VAL A 66 -10.34 2.02 -6.59
C VAL A 66 -11.43 1.65 -5.58
N LEU A 67 -11.29 2.05 -4.33
CA LEU A 67 -12.29 1.82 -3.28
C LEU A 67 -13.66 2.41 -3.66
N ALA A 68 -13.67 3.61 -4.26
CA ALA A 68 -14.89 4.29 -4.71
C ALA A 68 -15.62 3.60 -5.88
N ARG A 69 -15.11 2.49 -6.42
CA ARG A 69 -15.82 1.69 -7.43
C ARG A 69 -17.01 0.92 -6.84
N SER A 70 -16.95 0.59 -5.56
CA SER A 70 -17.94 -0.25 -4.86
C SER A 70 -18.46 0.36 -3.56
N ALA A 71 -17.69 1.19 -2.88
CA ALA A 71 -18.09 1.87 -1.66
C ALA A 71 -19.20 2.90 -1.93
N ALA A 72 -20.05 3.17 -0.93
CA ALA A 72 -21.05 4.25 -1.00
C ALA A 72 -20.40 5.62 -0.92
N GLN A 73 -19.38 5.75 -0.09
CA GLN A 73 -18.60 6.97 0.10
C GLN A 73 -17.14 6.62 0.40
N VAL A 74 -16.21 7.38 -0.17
CA VAL A 74 -14.78 7.31 0.15
C VAL A 74 -14.27 8.72 0.40
N ILE A 75 -13.59 8.89 1.52
CA ILE A 75 -12.81 10.08 1.81
C ILE A 75 -11.34 9.65 1.82
N GLY A 76 -10.55 10.14 0.85
CA GLY A 76 -9.10 10.01 0.85
C GLY A 76 -8.48 11.18 1.63
N VAL A 77 -7.63 10.88 2.60
CA VAL A 77 -6.96 11.90 3.42
C VAL A 77 -5.46 11.78 3.30
N ASP A 78 -4.77 12.88 3.08
CA ASP A 78 -3.32 12.93 3.10
C ASP A 78 -2.83 14.21 3.80
N GLY A 79 -1.72 14.09 4.54
CA GLY A 79 -1.08 15.21 5.22
C GLY A 79 -0.20 16.07 4.31
N ASN A 80 0.16 15.56 3.12
CA ASN A 80 0.95 16.30 2.14
C ASN A 80 0.03 17.13 1.24
N PRO A 81 0.16 18.48 1.24
CA PRO A 81 -0.74 19.34 0.48
C PRO A 81 -0.64 19.15 -1.04
N GLU A 82 0.54 18.76 -1.56
CA GLU A 82 0.74 18.50 -2.99
C GLU A 82 0.03 17.22 -3.41
N ALA A 83 0.12 16.15 -2.60
CA ALA A 83 -0.58 14.90 -2.83
C ALA A 83 -2.11 15.09 -2.77
N HIS A 84 -2.61 15.81 -1.77
CA HIS A 84 -4.02 16.17 -1.66
C HIS A 84 -4.52 16.92 -2.89
N GLU A 85 -3.83 17.98 -3.33
CA GLU A 85 -4.24 18.78 -4.49
C GLU A 85 -4.21 17.95 -5.78
N HIS A 86 -3.17 17.12 -5.97
CA HIS A 86 -3.08 16.20 -7.09
C HIS A 86 -4.26 15.22 -7.11
N ALA A 87 -4.52 14.51 -6.00
CA ALA A 87 -5.57 13.51 -5.91
C ALA A 87 -6.95 14.11 -6.18
N ARG A 88 -7.23 15.27 -5.58
CA ARG A 88 -8.50 16.00 -5.73
C ARG A 88 -8.78 16.41 -7.18
N LEU A 89 -7.76 16.81 -7.92
CA LEU A 89 -7.87 17.21 -9.31
C LEU A 89 -7.90 16.03 -10.29
N LYS A 90 -7.20 14.94 -9.95
CA LYS A 90 -7.05 13.78 -10.84
C LYS A 90 -8.24 12.83 -10.76
N TYR A 91 -8.76 12.59 -9.58
CA TYR A 91 -9.77 11.56 -9.36
C TYR A 91 -11.12 12.17 -8.98
N THR A 92 -12.00 12.29 -9.96
CA THR A 92 -13.37 12.79 -9.77
C THR A 92 -14.37 11.68 -9.98
N ARG A 93 -15.18 11.38 -8.95
CA ARG A 93 -16.22 10.35 -8.99
C ARG A 93 -17.33 10.67 -7.96
N PRO A 94 -18.61 10.37 -8.24
CA PRO A 94 -19.65 10.45 -7.21
C PRO A 94 -19.25 9.60 -5.99
N GLY A 95 -19.42 10.17 -4.80
CA GLY A 95 -19.07 9.50 -3.53
C GLY A 95 -17.58 9.47 -3.19
N LEU A 96 -16.69 10.07 -4.00
CA LEU A 96 -15.27 10.22 -3.71
C LEU A 96 -14.94 11.68 -3.44
N SER A 97 -14.30 11.93 -2.32
CA SER A 97 -13.69 13.23 -1.97
C SER A 97 -12.29 13.04 -1.42
N PHE A 98 -11.50 14.12 -1.50
CA PHE A 98 -10.17 14.17 -0.90
C PHE A 98 -10.10 15.35 0.06
N GLU A 99 -9.49 15.12 1.21
CA GLU A 99 -9.32 16.10 2.26
C GLU A 99 -7.87 16.15 2.74
N TRP A 100 -7.44 17.31 3.14
CA TRP A 100 -6.15 17.49 3.77
C TRP A 100 -6.27 17.31 5.28
N GLY A 101 -5.42 16.46 5.88
CA GLY A 101 -5.49 16.17 7.29
C GLY A 101 -4.37 15.27 7.79
N ALA A 102 -4.17 15.30 9.11
CA ALA A 102 -3.17 14.48 9.77
C ALA A 102 -3.79 13.15 10.24
N VAL A 103 -3.01 12.06 10.14
CA VAL A 103 -3.46 10.70 10.49
C VAL A 103 -3.82 10.56 11.98
N GLU A 104 -3.24 11.40 12.83
CA GLU A 104 -3.43 11.34 14.28
C GLU A 104 -4.74 11.98 14.76
N THR A 105 -5.36 12.84 13.94
CA THR A 105 -6.47 13.69 14.41
C THR A 105 -7.67 13.79 13.49
N TYR A 106 -7.54 13.31 12.24
CA TYR A 106 -8.60 13.41 11.27
C TYR A 106 -9.78 12.47 11.56
N GLY A 107 -11.01 12.99 11.40
CA GLY A 107 -12.26 12.23 11.42
C GLY A 107 -13.00 12.26 12.76
N GLU A 108 -14.29 11.99 12.69
CA GLU A 108 -15.18 11.96 13.86
C GLU A 108 -15.41 10.50 14.32
N PRO A 109 -15.50 10.25 15.63
CA PRO A 109 -15.77 8.91 16.17
C PRO A 109 -17.03 8.27 15.58
N GLY A 110 -16.94 6.97 15.25
CA GLY A 110 -18.07 6.18 14.77
C GLY A 110 -18.55 6.51 13.34
N SER A 111 -17.77 7.27 12.57
CA SER A 111 -18.21 7.78 11.27
C SER A 111 -18.00 6.82 10.10
N PHE A 112 -17.11 5.81 10.23
CA PHE A 112 -16.69 4.98 9.11
C PHE A 112 -16.99 3.49 9.36
N ASP A 113 -17.41 2.81 8.31
CA ASP A 113 -17.58 1.37 8.32
C ASP A 113 -16.25 0.67 8.01
N VAL A 114 -15.37 1.34 7.26
CA VAL A 114 -14.04 0.87 6.89
C VAL A 114 -13.02 2.00 7.01
N VAL A 115 -11.90 1.71 7.66
CA VAL A 115 -10.69 2.55 7.65
C VAL A 115 -9.57 1.78 6.93
N VAL A 116 -8.91 2.42 5.98
CA VAL A 116 -7.80 1.85 5.21
C VAL A 116 -6.53 2.65 5.49
N PHE A 117 -5.44 1.95 5.85
CA PHE A 117 -4.15 2.56 6.15
C PHE A 117 -3.02 1.64 5.68
N LEU A 118 -2.56 1.87 4.45
CA LEU A 118 -1.66 0.96 3.77
C LEU A 118 -0.28 1.57 3.56
N GLN A 119 0.78 0.80 3.91
CA GLN A 119 2.19 1.15 3.68
C GLN A 119 2.54 2.53 4.26
N THR A 120 2.11 2.78 5.49
CA THR A 120 2.31 4.07 6.16
C THR A 120 2.63 3.91 7.65
N ILE A 121 2.18 2.83 8.30
CA ILE A 121 2.39 2.61 9.74
C ILE A 121 3.87 2.57 10.12
N GLU A 122 4.75 2.17 9.20
CA GLU A 122 6.20 2.16 9.31
C GLU A 122 6.84 3.56 9.37
N HIS A 123 6.10 4.59 8.94
CA HIS A 123 6.53 6.00 8.95
C HIS A 123 6.01 6.77 10.17
N VAL A 124 5.15 6.16 11.00
CA VAL A 124 4.47 6.84 12.10
C VAL A 124 5.30 6.78 13.38
N THR A 125 5.35 7.91 14.09
CA THR A 125 6.11 8.03 15.34
C THR A 125 5.46 7.25 16.50
N ASP A 126 4.12 7.35 16.65
CA ASP A 126 3.34 6.58 17.63
C ASP A 126 2.26 5.74 16.94
N PRO A 127 2.63 4.56 16.41
CA PRO A 127 1.69 3.71 15.70
C PRO A 127 0.56 3.17 16.59
N SER A 128 0.82 3.01 17.90
CA SER A 128 -0.22 2.56 18.84
C SER A 128 -1.29 3.63 19.06
N ALA A 129 -0.91 4.90 19.16
CA ALA A 129 -1.89 6.01 19.26
C ALA A 129 -2.74 6.11 17.98
N VAL A 130 -2.12 6.01 16.81
CA VAL A 130 -2.82 6.03 15.53
C VAL A 130 -3.83 4.88 15.41
N LEU A 131 -3.44 3.67 15.77
CA LEU A 131 -4.36 2.52 15.73
C LEU A 131 -5.53 2.68 16.71
N ARG A 132 -5.30 3.20 17.92
CA ARG A 132 -6.39 3.53 18.86
C ARG A 132 -7.31 4.62 18.31
N HIS A 133 -6.76 5.63 17.64
CA HIS A 133 -7.55 6.64 16.95
C HIS A 133 -8.42 6.01 15.88
N PHE A 134 -7.87 5.18 14.99
CA PHE A 134 -8.63 4.49 13.93
C PHE A 134 -9.75 3.61 14.50
N ARG A 135 -9.48 2.90 15.60
CA ARG A 135 -10.54 2.16 16.30
C ARG A 135 -11.70 3.08 16.72
N SER A 136 -11.42 4.29 17.20
CA SER A 136 -12.48 5.24 17.61
C SER A 136 -13.30 5.74 16.43
N LEU A 137 -12.74 5.79 15.22
CA LEU A 137 -13.43 6.22 14.00
C LEU A 137 -14.42 5.18 13.48
N LEU A 138 -14.29 3.90 13.87
CA LEU A 138 -15.14 2.83 13.38
C LEU A 138 -16.56 2.92 13.94
N ALA A 139 -17.53 2.80 13.05
CA ALA A 139 -18.92 2.49 13.41
C ALA A 139 -19.00 1.08 14.02
N PRO A 140 -20.09 0.77 14.75
CA PRO A 140 -20.30 -0.59 15.27
C PRO A 140 -20.21 -1.65 14.15
N GLY A 141 -19.32 -2.63 14.34
CA GLY A 141 -19.03 -3.68 13.34
C GLY A 141 -18.12 -3.25 12.19
N GLY A 142 -17.52 -2.07 12.26
CA GLY A 142 -16.54 -1.60 11.29
C GLY A 142 -15.20 -2.33 11.37
N VAL A 143 -14.38 -2.18 10.33
CA VAL A 143 -13.07 -2.82 10.20
C VAL A 143 -12.00 -1.84 9.75
N THR A 144 -10.80 -1.93 10.34
CA THR A 144 -9.60 -1.24 9.88
C THR A 144 -8.70 -2.22 9.13
N TYR A 145 -8.28 -1.87 7.92
CA TYR A 145 -7.23 -2.55 7.15
C TYR A 145 -5.93 -1.79 7.30
N VAL A 146 -4.92 -2.45 7.86
CA VAL A 146 -3.58 -1.86 8.02
C VAL A 146 -2.56 -2.73 7.31
N SER A 147 -1.65 -2.15 6.54
CA SER A 147 -0.56 -2.92 5.95
C SER A 147 0.81 -2.29 6.19
N THR A 148 1.83 -3.14 6.20
CA THR A 148 3.24 -2.76 6.29
C THR A 148 4.11 -3.78 5.56
N PRO A 149 5.28 -3.39 5.04
CA PRO A 149 6.23 -4.35 4.47
C PRO A 149 6.75 -5.33 5.51
N ASN A 150 7.04 -6.55 5.07
CA ASN A 150 7.76 -7.53 5.88
C ASN A 150 9.26 -7.26 5.82
N VAL A 151 9.87 -6.89 6.93
CA VAL A 151 11.32 -6.63 7.02
C VAL A 151 12.17 -7.81 6.49
N LEU A 152 11.72 -9.05 6.68
CA LEU A 152 12.46 -10.24 6.25
C LEU A 152 12.56 -10.40 4.73
N THR A 153 11.68 -9.77 3.98
CA THR A 153 11.66 -9.81 2.51
C THR A 153 12.04 -8.47 1.88
N LEU A 154 11.98 -7.39 2.65
CA LEU A 154 12.33 -6.03 2.21
C LEU A 154 13.81 -5.74 2.43
N ALA A 155 14.35 -6.08 3.61
CA ALA A 155 15.74 -5.83 3.94
C ALA A 155 16.70 -6.72 3.13
N PRO A 156 17.90 -6.24 2.80
CA PRO A 156 18.95 -7.06 2.23
C PRO A 156 19.28 -8.29 3.11
N PRO A 157 19.71 -9.42 2.54
CA PRO A 157 20.05 -10.60 3.31
C PRO A 157 21.05 -10.30 4.43
N GLY A 158 20.68 -10.63 5.68
CA GLY A 158 21.48 -10.38 6.87
C GLY A 158 21.37 -8.98 7.47
N ALA A 159 20.67 -8.05 6.84
CA ALA A 159 20.38 -6.73 7.41
C ALA A 159 19.17 -6.78 8.34
N ALA A 160 19.21 -5.97 9.39
CA ALA A 160 18.10 -5.84 10.34
C ALA A 160 17.02 -4.86 9.88
N LYS A 161 17.33 -4.03 8.86
CA LYS A 161 16.47 -2.98 8.31
C LYS A 161 16.76 -2.80 6.82
N SER A 162 15.77 -2.33 6.07
CA SER A 162 15.96 -1.93 4.67
C SER A 162 16.73 -0.61 4.54
N ASP A 163 17.13 -0.29 3.31
CA ASP A 163 17.81 0.98 3.00
C ASP A 163 16.82 2.14 2.82
N ASN A 164 15.52 1.95 3.08
CA ASN A 164 14.54 3.02 2.96
C ASN A 164 14.71 4.05 4.09
N PRO A 165 15.11 5.29 3.78
CA PRO A 165 15.38 6.32 4.81
C PRO A 165 14.10 6.81 5.51
N TRP A 166 12.93 6.60 4.91
CA TRP A 166 11.63 7.06 5.41
C TRP A 166 11.03 6.13 6.44
N HIS A 167 11.48 4.84 6.53
CA HIS A 167 10.99 3.90 7.52
C HIS A 167 11.57 4.21 8.89
N LEU A 168 10.75 4.66 9.81
CA LEU A 168 11.11 4.82 11.21
C LEU A 168 11.23 3.44 11.89
N ARG A 169 10.33 2.52 11.53
CA ARG A 169 10.29 1.16 12.05
C ARG A 169 9.87 0.18 10.96
N GLU A 170 10.46 -1.00 10.97
CA GLU A 170 10.05 -2.12 10.12
C GLU A 170 9.68 -3.31 11.00
N TYR A 171 8.72 -4.12 10.55
CA TYR A 171 8.08 -5.11 11.39
C TYR A 171 8.33 -6.53 10.92
N ARG A 172 8.43 -7.45 11.90
CA ARG A 172 8.17 -8.88 11.71
C ARG A 172 6.69 -9.15 11.96
N ALA A 173 6.21 -10.33 11.52
CA ALA A 173 4.80 -10.68 11.64
C ALA A 173 4.28 -10.62 13.08
N GLU A 174 5.06 -11.15 14.04
CA GLU A 174 4.68 -11.19 15.45
C GLU A 174 4.63 -9.78 16.07
N GLU A 175 5.58 -8.91 15.69
CA GLU A 175 5.64 -7.52 16.17
C GLU A 175 4.46 -6.70 15.64
N PHE A 176 4.14 -6.87 14.36
CA PHE A 176 3.01 -6.18 13.75
C PHE A 176 1.67 -6.69 14.27
N THR A 177 1.54 -8.00 14.47
CA THR A 177 0.35 -8.60 15.11
C THR A 177 0.15 -8.03 16.51
N ALA A 178 1.18 -8.05 17.37
CA ALA A 178 1.10 -7.52 18.72
C ALA A 178 0.77 -6.01 18.74
N LEU A 179 1.29 -5.24 17.80
CA LEU A 179 0.94 -3.83 17.64
C LEU A 179 -0.55 -3.66 17.35
N CYS A 180 -1.11 -4.41 16.41
CA CYS A 180 -2.54 -4.33 16.08
C CYS A 180 -3.42 -4.81 17.26
N GLU A 181 -3.05 -5.90 17.93
CA GLU A 181 -3.74 -6.43 19.12
C GLU A 181 -3.70 -5.47 20.31
N SER A 182 -2.74 -4.54 20.37
CA SER A 182 -2.71 -3.50 21.41
C SER A 182 -3.87 -2.50 21.31
N ALA A 183 -4.51 -2.40 20.13
CA ALA A 183 -5.57 -1.45 19.89
C ALA A 183 -6.92 -2.12 19.58
N PHE A 184 -6.94 -3.31 18.99
CA PHE A 184 -8.14 -4.01 18.52
C PHE A 184 -8.32 -5.34 19.22
N ALA A 185 -9.60 -5.72 19.46
CA ALA A 185 -9.93 -6.98 20.13
C ALA A 185 -9.79 -8.19 19.21
N HIS A 186 -9.99 -7.99 17.91
CA HIS A 186 -9.90 -9.05 16.90
C HIS A 186 -8.97 -8.63 15.78
N VAL A 187 -7.92 -9.41 15.56
CA VAL A 187 -6.92 -9.17 14.50
C VAL A 187 -6.77 -10.44 13.67
N GLN A 188 -7.07 -10.32 12.38
CA GLN A 188 -6.76 -11.37 11.42
C GLN A 188 -5.59 -10.92 10.54
N MET A 189 -4.49 -11.67 10.55
CA MET A 189 -3.31 -11.36 9.76
C MET A 189 -3.29 -12.15 8.45
N LEU A 190 -3.14 -11.44 7.33
CA LEU A 190 -2.90 -12.00 6.00
C LEU A 190 -1.51 -11.61 5.52
N GLY A 191 -0.93 -12.42 4.66
CA GLY A 191 0.27 -12.09 3.90
C GLY A 191 -0.07 -11.82 2.43
N LEU A 192 0.60 -10.84 1.84
CA LEU A 192 0.66 -10.65 0.40
C LEU A 192 1.83 -11.46 -0.16
N PHE A 193 1.60 -12.22 -1.21
CA PHE A 193 2.61 -13.09 -1.83
C PHE A 193 2.63 -12.92 -3.34
N HIS A 194 3.76 -13.28 -3.96
CA HIS A 194 3.81 -13.43 -5.40
C HIS A 194 2.88 -14.55 -5.89
N ALA A 195 2.24 -14.30 -7.02
CA ALA A 195 1.41 -15.23 -7.76
C ALA A 195 1.77 -15.16 -9.25
N GLY A 196 1.09 -15.92 -10.10
CA GLY A 196 1.23 -15.84 -11.55
C GLY A 196 2.67 -15.83 -12.03
N LYS A 197 3.00 -14.86 -12.92
CA LYS A 197 4.34 -14.75 -13.52
C LYS A 197 5.42 -14.34 -12.50
N LEU A 198 5.08 -13.60 -11.45
CA LEU A 198 6.05 -13.26 -10.40
C LEU A 198 6.47 -14.49 -9.61
N ARG A 199 5.53 -15.40 -9.32
CA ARG A 199 5.86 -16.68 -8.68
C ARG A 199 6.75 -17.54 -9.56
N ALA A 200 6.47 -17.61 -10.86
CA ALA A 200 7.30 -18.32 -11.82
C ALA A 200 8.71 -17.71 -11.91
N HIS A 201 8.79 -16.38 -11.94
CA HIS A 201 10.07 -15.67 -11.94
C HIS A 201 10.87 -15.89 -10.65
N GLU A 202 10.23 -15.87 -9.48
CA GLU A 202 10.87 -16.20 -8.21
C GLU A 202 11.50 -17.59 -8.21
N ILE A 203 10.79 -18.58 -8.76
CA ILE A 203 11.33 -19.93 -8.93
C ILE A 203 12.52 -19.94 -9.90
N ALA A 204 12.41 -19.24 -11.01
CA ALA A 204 13.50 -19.13 -11.99
C ALA A 204 14.76 -18.50 -11.38
N LEU A 205 14.62 -17.46 -10.54
CA LEU A 205 15.74 -16.86 -9.80
C LEU A 205 16.43 -17.87 -8.88
N ARG A 206 15.66 -18.69 -8.16
CA ARG A 206 16.22 -19.78 -7.32
C ARG A 206 16.96 -20.84 -8.12
N LEU A 207 16.62 -21.00 -9.40
CA LEU A 207 17.30 -21.90 -10.34
C LEU A 207 18.47 -21.24 -11.08
N GLY A 208 18.86 -20.00 -10.73
CA GLY A 208 20.01 -19.29 -11.27
C GLY A 208 19.72 -18.43 -12.51
N TRP A 209 18.47 -18.06 -12.76
CA TRP A 209 18.08 -17.17 -13.85
C TRP A 209 18.83 -15.84 -13.83
N ASP A 210 19.09 -15.30 -12.63
CA ASP A 210 19.87 -14.09 -12.42
C ASP A 210 21.27 -14.17 -13.04
N ARG A 211 21.97 -15.30 -12.84
CA ARG A 211 23.30 -15.57 -13.41
C ARG A 211 23.25 -15.73 -14.93
N LEU A 212 22.21 -16.42 -15.42
CA LEU A 212 22.03 -16.65 -16.84
C LEU A 212 21.81 -15.34 -17.60
N HIS A 213 20.84 -14.52 -17.19
CA HIS A 213 20.57 -13.26 -17.89
C HIS A 213 21.66 -12.22 -17.72
N ALA A 214 22.41 -12.24 -16.61
CA ALA A 214 23.59 -11.41 -16.43
C ALA A 214 24.72 -11.84 -17.39
N GLY A 215 24.99 -13.12 -17.49
CA GLY A 215 25.97 -13.69 -18.42
C GLY A 215 25.65 -13.40 -19.89
N LEU A 216 24.38 -13.45 -20.25
CA LEU A 216 23.89 -13.10 -21.60
C LEU A 216 23.73 -11.58 -21.85
N ARG A 217 23.97 -10.75 -20.84
CA ARG A 217 23.80 -9.28 -20.88
C ARG A 217 22.39 -8.83 -21.28
N ILE A 218 21.37 -9.64 -20.98
CA ILE A 218 19.96 -9.34 -21.28
C ILE A 218 19.16 -8.84 -20.07
N THR A 219 19.80 -8.59 -18.93
CA THR A 219 19.14 -8.13 -17.69
C THR A 219 18.27 -6.90 -17.91
N LYS A 220 18.84 -5.82 -18.49
CA LYS A 220 18.10 -4.58 -18.74
C LYS A 220 16.93 -4.77 -19.73
N PRO A 221 17.13 -5.36 -20.92
CA PRO A 221 16.02 -5.63 -21.84
C PRO A 221 14.94 -6.50 -21.22
N PHE A 222 15.32 -7.55 -20.47
CA PHE A 222 14.36 -8.44 -19.81
C PHE A 222 13.48 -7.68 -18.81
N TYR A 223 14.07 -6.98 -17.86
CA TYR A 223 13.29 -6.23 -16.87
C TYR A 223 12.57 -5.01 -17.46
N GLY A 224 13.11 -4.40 -18.53
CA GLY A 224 12.43 -3.36 -19.30
C GLY A 224 11.11 -3.82 -19.91
N TRP A 225 11.00 -5.10 -20.26
CA TRP A 225 9.76 -5.72 -20.75
C TRP A 225 8.94 -6.34 -19.61
N PHE A 226 9.59 -7.03 -18.66
CA PHE A 226 8.93 -7.80 -17.61
C PHE A 226 8.23 -6.91 -16.60
N THR A 227 8.89 -5.85 -16.10
CA THR A 227 8.33 -4.97 -15.07
C THR A 227 7.04 -4.27 -15.50
N PRO A 228 6.93 -3.66 -16.70
CA PRO A 228 5.67 -3.08 -17.15
C PRO A 228 4.54 -4.10 -17.35
N ALA A 229 4.88 -5.36 -17.61
CA ALA A 229 3.91 -6.43 -17.79
C ALA A 229 3.30 -6.96 -16.47
N ILE A 230 3.82 -6.59 -15.32
CA ILE A 230 3.29 -6.99 -14.00
C ILE A 230 1.90 -6.40 -13.80
N SER A 231 0.99 -7.21 -13.26
CA SER A 231 -0.40 -6.85 -12.97
C SER A 231 -0.78 -7.24 -11.54
N THR A 232 -1.94 -6.77 -11.05
CA THR A 232 -2.44 -7.14 -9.72
C THR A 232 -2.69 -8.65 -9.57
N ARG A 233 -2.95 -9.38 -10.66
CA ARG A 233 -3.09 -10.84 -10.67
C ARG A 233 -1.80 -11.61 -10.36
N ASP A 234 -0.67 -10.92 -10.38
CA ASP A 234 0.63 -11.49 -10.03
C ASP A 234 0.92 -11.42 -8.52
N PHE A 235 -0.08 -10.99 -7.73
CA PHE A 235 -0.08 -10.93 -6.28
C PHE A 235 -1.31 -11.65 -5.71
N THR A 236 -1.19 -12.18 -4.49
CA THR A 236 -2.32 -12.83 -3.79
C THR A 236 -2.23 -12.61 -2.30
N LEU A 237 -3.37 -12.21 -1.69
CA LEU A 237 -3.52 -12.17 -0.23
C LEU A 237 -4.07 -13.52 0.26
N ARG A 238 -3.46 -14.06 1.30
CA ARG A 238 -3.93 -15.32 1.93
C ARG A 238 -3.43 -15.45 3.36
N ALA A 239 -4.17 -16.23 4.16
CA ALA A 239 -3.68 -16.77 5.43
C ALA A 239 -2.70 -17.91 5.12
N ALA A 240 -1.42 -17.71 5.46
CA ALA A 240 -0.34 -18.68 5.26
C ALA A 240 0.80 -18.34 6.23
N PRO A 241 1.84 -19.19 6.38
CA PRO A 241 3.04 -18.81 7.11
C PRO A 241 3.63 -17.50 6.56
N LEU A 242 3.74 -16.49 7.42
CA LEU A 242 4.02 -15.12 7.03
C LEU A 242 5.50 -14.80 6.77
N THR A 243 6.39 -15.72 7.10
CA THR A 243 7.85 -15.54 6.98
C THR A 243 8.30 -15.06 5.58
N HIS A 244 7.60 -15.52 4.54
CA HIS A 244 7.90 -15.18 3.14
C HIS A 244 6.84 -14.26 2.51
N ALA A 245 5.97 -13.67 3.32
CA ALA A 245 5.07 -12.63 2.82
C ALA A 245 5.87 -11.40 2.39
N LEU A 246 5.42 -10.73 1.35
CA LEU A 246 5.97 -9.45 0.90
C LEU A 246 5.55 -8.33 1.84
N ASP A 247 4.25 -8.32 2.16
CA ASP A 247 3.60 -7.41 3.10
C ASP A 247 2.73 -8.19 4.06
N PHE A 248 2.51 -7.62 5.24
CA PHE A 248 1.45 -7.99 6.14
C PHE A 248 0.23 -7.11 5.91
N VAL A 249 -0.96 -7.70 5.98
CA VAL A 249 -2.23 -6.98 5.93
C VAL A 249 -3.07 -7.47 7.12
N ALA A 250 -3.27 -6.59 8.08
CA ALA A 250 -4.09 -6.83 9.26
C ALA A 250 -5.54 -6.35 9.01
N LEU A 251 -6.50 -7.20 9.36
CA LEU A 251 -7.92 -6.87 9.47
C LEU A 251 -8.22 -6.76 10.97
N CYS A 252 -8.56 -5.56 11.42
CA CYS A 252 -8.68 -5.20 12.82
C CYS A 252 -10.13 -4.74 13.13
N ALA A 253 -10.78 -5.41 14.12
CA ALA A 253 -12.14 -5.09 14.57
C ALA A 253 -12.26 -5.02 16.12
#